data_5f28d7c82f3b988cec724b8afc0d487b
#
_entry.id   5f28d7c82f3b988cec724b8afc0d487b
#
_cell.length_a   1.000
_cell.length_b   1.000
_cell.length_c   1.000
_cell.angle_alpha   90.00
_cell.angle_beta   90.00
_cell.angle_gamma   90.00
#
_symmetry.space_group_name_H-M   'P 1'
#
loop_
_entity.id
_entity.type
_entity.pdbx_description
1 polymer ?
#
loop_
_entity_poly.entity_id
_entity_poly.type
_entity_poly.pdbx_seq_one_letter_code
_entity_poly.pdbx_strand_id
1 'polypeptide(L)'
;MAQKGELHIRNKHNGQYDFPLLIEKYPPLKRFVSLNPLGVQTINFFNPQAVKALNKALLISYYGIRYWDIPKQYLCPPIPGRADYIHYIADLIQPDRVANDLQTEEEDANEQKTKCRCLDVGVGANCIYPIIGHTEYGWTFVGSDIDPVSIENARKIVTCNPVLAHKIDLRLQKDSQKIFDGIIMPGEYFDVTICNPPFHSSKEEAEDGTLRKLSSLKGMKVKKVQLNFGGSANELWCEGGEIRFILNMISESQKYQKNCGWFTSLVSKEKNLEKLCAKLKSVNVSEYKIIRMQQ
;
A
#
# COMPACT_ATOMS: atom_id res chain seq x y z
N MET A 1 -11.90 -26.50 -0.82
CA MET A 1 -11.04 -25.46 -1.42
C MET A 1 -11.58 -24.13 -0.91
N ALA A 2 -10.81 -23.37 -0.11
CA ALA A 2 -11.23 -22.06 0.30
C ALA A 2 -11.36 -21.19 -0.96
N GLN A 3 -12.50 -20.57 -1.19
CA GLN A 3 -12.67 -19.55 -2.22
C GLN A 3 -11.64 -18.45 -1.94
N LYS A 4 -10.78 -18.19 -2.90
CA LYS A 4 -9.88 -17.05 -2.88
C LYS A 4 -10.79 -15.81 -2.82
N GLY A 5 -10.67 -14.98 -1.76
CA GLY A 5 -11.47 -13.78 -1.63
C GLY A 5 -11.32 -12.93 -2.89
N GLU A 6 -12.40 -12.38 -3.37
CA GLU A 6 -12.39 -11.47 -4.52
C GLU A 6 -11.86 -10.11 -4.05
N LEU A 7 -10.97 -9.52 -4.84
CA LEU A 7 -10.52 -8.15 -4.63
C LEU A 7 -11.69 -7.19 -4.87
N HIS A 8 -11.55 -5.93 -4.49
CA HIS A 8 -12.53 -4.89 -4.74
C HIS A 8 -13.00 -4.89 -6.22
N ILE A 9 -14.27 -4.66 -6.49
CA ILE A 9 -14.85 -4.76 -7.83
C ILE A 9 -14.12 -3.91 -8.89
N ARG A 10 -13.66 -2.71 -8.51
CA ARG A 10 -12.87 -1.83 -9.38
C ARG A 10 -11.39 -2.20 -9.51
N ASN A 11 -10.95 -3.24 -8.80
CA ASN A 11 -9.54 -3.61 -8.84
C ASN A 11 -9.19 -4.26 -10.18
N LYS A 12 -8.33 -3.61 -10.95
CA LYS A 12 -7.87 -4.08 -12.29
C LYS A 12 -7.08 -5.40 -12.24
N HIS A 13 -6.74 -5.84 -11.04
CA HIS A 13 -5.96 -7.07 -10.81
C HIS A 13 -6.84 -8.27 -10.41
N ASN A 14 -8.17 -8.16 -10.56
CA ASN A 14 -9.06 -9.30 -10.43
C ASN A 14 -8.76 -10.33 -11.53
N GLY A 15 -8.74 -11.60 -11.16
CA GLY A 15 -8.50 -12.69 -12.09
C GLY A 15 -7.03 -13.07 -12.29
N GLN A 16 -6.71 -13.61 -13.46
CA GLN A 16 -5.35 -14.05 -13.81
C GLN A 16 -4.57 -12.91 -14.48
N TYR A 17 -3.25 -12.92 -14.31
CA TYR A 17 -2.38 -11.97 -15.00
C TYR A 17 -2.33 -12.27 -16.50
N ASP A 18 -2.52 -11.25 -17.34
CA ASP A 18 -2.27 -11.30 -18.77
C ASP A 18 -0.77 -11.22 -19.06
N PHE A 19 -0.07 -12.34 -18.94
CA PHE A 19 1.38 -12.38 -19.18
C PHE A 19 1.78 -12.00 -20.60
N PRO A 20 1.06 -12.34 -21.67
CA PRO A 20 1.32 -11.81 -23.01
C PRO A 20 1.39 -10.28 -23.03
N LEU A 21 0.36 -9.59 -22.56
CA LEU A 21 0.32 -8.13 -22.46
C LEU A 21 1.46 -7.56 -21.59
N LEU A 22 1.68 -8.16 -20.42
CA LEU A 22 2.71 -7.71 -19.48
C LEU A 22 4.12 -7.85 -20.06
N ILE A 23 4.38 -8.92 -20.83
CA ILE A 23 5.66 -9.14 -21.52
C ILE A 23 5.83 -8.16 -22.68
N GLU A 24 4.76 -7.86 -23.41
CA GLU A 24 4.79 -6.84 -24.48
C GLU A 24 5.22 -5.47 -23.91
N LYS A 25 4.59 -5.04 -22.81
CA LYS A 25 4.88 -3.76 -22.16
C LYS A 25 6.22 -3.74 -21.42
N TYR A 26 6.65 -4.89 -20.88
CA TYR A 26 7.93 -5.02 -20.17
C TYR A 26 8.63 -6.34 -20.53
N PRO A 27 9.35 -6.42 -21.68
CA PRO A 27 10.00 -7.64 -22.17
C PRO A 27 10.91 -8.37 -21.19
N PRO A 28 11.63 -7.70 -20.24
CA PRO A 28 12.43 -8.41 -19.25
C PRO A 28 11.66 -9.36 -18.34
N LEU A 29 10.33 -9.24 -18.24
CA LEU A 29 9.49 -10.18 -17.46
C LEU A 29 9.55 -11.59 -18.05
N LYS A 30 9.67 -11.75 -19.38
CA LYS A 30 9.62 -13.04 -20.09
C LYS A 30 10.52 -14.11 -19.47
N ARG A 31 11.74 -13.73 -19.03
CA ARG A 31 12.71 -14.67 -18.43
C ARG A 31 12.26 -15.30 -17.10
N PHE A 32 11.24 -14.75 -16.48
CA PHE A 32 10.71 -15.23 -15.19
C PHE A 32 9.39 -15.98 -15.33
N VAL A 33 8.75 -15.92 -16.50
CA VAL A 33 7.46 -16.56 -16.74
C VAL A 33 7.67 -18.03 -17.12
N SER A 34 6.92 -18.90 -16.49
CA SER A 34 6.91 -20.35 -16.73
C SER A 34 5.47 -20.88 -16.68
N LEU A 35 5.26 -22.09 -17.13
CA LEU A 35 3.98 -22.78 -16.95
C LEU A 35 3.96 -23.51 -15.60
N ASN A 36 2.85 -23.41 -14.90
CA ASN A 36 2.60 -24.23 -13.72
C ASN A 36 2.17 -25.66 -14.14
N PRO A 37 2.00 -26.63 -13.21
CA PRO A 37 1.56 -27.98 -13.55
C PRO A 37 0.20 -28.08 -14.27
N LEU A 38 -0.60 -27.01 -14.21
CA LEU A 38 -1.90 -26.91 -14.89
C LEU A 38 -1.79 -26.23 -16.28
N GLY A 39 -0.59 -25.98 -16.77
CA GLY A 39 -0.36 -25.32 -18.06
C GLY A 39 -0.64 -23.82 -18.07
N VAL A 40 -0.86 -23.19 -16.90
CA VAL A 40 -1.13 -21.75 -16.79
C VAL A 40 0.16 -20.98 -16.59
N GLN A 41 0.33 -19.86 -17.32
CA GLN A 41 1.46 -18.97 -17.14
C GLN A 41 1.52 -18.39 -15.72
N THR A 42 2.70 -18.38 -15.14
CA THR A 42 2.96 -17.87 -13.78
C THR A 42 4.42 -17.46 -13.64
N ILE A 43 4.77 -16.86 -12.50
CA ILE A 43 6.16 -16.66 -12.08
C ILE A 43 6.46 -17.45 -10.82
N ASN A 44 7.74 -17.62 -10.51
CA ASN A 44 8.13 -18.09 -9.20
C ASN A 44 8.06 -16.93 -8.18
N PHE A 45 6.97 -16.86 -7.41
CA PHE A 45 6.75 -15.85 -6.37
C PHE A 45 7.76 -15.92 -5.20
N PHE A 46 8.58 -16.97 -5.13
CA PHE A 46 9.70 -17.03 -4.18
C PHE A 46 10.98 -16.36 -4.71
N ASN A 47 10.98 -15.96 -5.97
CA ASN A 47 12.10 -15.22 -6.56
C ASN A 47 11.82 -13.71 -6.48
N PRO A 48 12.56 -12.95 -5.64
CA PRO A 48 12.35 -11.51 -5.48
C PRO A 48 12.50 -10.73 -6.79
N GLN A 49 13.39 -11.18 -7.68
CA GLN A 49 13.59 -10.55 -8.98
C GLN A 49 12.40 -10.77 -9.91
N ALA A 50 11.77 -11.96 -9.85
CA ALA A 50 10.57 -12.26 -10.61
C ALA A 50 9.38 -11.40 -10.13
N VAL A 51 9.19 -11.30 -8.80
CA VAL A 51 8.13 -10.46 -8.19
C VAL A 51 8.34 -8.99 -8.54
N LYS A 52 9.58 -8.49 -8.44
CA LYS A 52 9.92 -7.10 -8.83
C LYS A 52 9.66 -6.84 -10.31
N ALA A 53 10.00 -7.80 -11.18
CA ALA A 53 9.76 -7.69 -12.62
C ALA A 53 8.26 -7.70 -12.94
N LEU A 54 7.47 -8.54 -12.27
CA LEU A 54 6.01 -8.57 -12.40
C LEU A 54 5.41 -7.24 -11.95
N ASN A 55 5.76 -6.75 -10.76
CA ASN A 55 5.28 -5.46 -10.27
C ASN A 55 5.59 -4.31 -11.23
N LYS A 56 6.81 -4.28 -11.76
CA LYS A 56 7.21 -3.28 -12.75
C LYS A 56 6.35 -3.36 -14.01
N ALA A 57 6.11 -4.57 -14.51
CA ALA A 57 5.22 -4.78 -15.66
C ALA A 57 3.79 -4.31 -15.38
N LEU A 58 3.24 -4.62 -14.18
CA LEU A 58 1.92 -4.17 -13.76
C LEU A 58 1.83 -2.63 -13.70
N LEU A 59 2.83 -1.98 -13.11
CA LEU A 59 2.85 -0.51 -13.01
C LEU A 59 2.97 0.17 -14.37
N ILE A 60 3.75 -0.38 -15.28
CA ILE A 60 3.86 0.11 -16.65
C ILE A 60 2.53 -0.07 -17.40
N SER A 61 1.95 -1.28 -17.31
CA SER A 61 0.78 -1.64 -18.13
C SER A 61 -0.51 -0.97 -17.66
N TYR A 62 -0.73 -0.89 -16.35
CA TYR A 62 -2.01 -0.44 -15.80
C TYR A 62 -2.00 0.97 -15.22
N TYR A 63 -0.81 1.51 -14.87
CA TYR A 63 -0.69 2.81 -14.21
C TYR A 63 0.17 3.81 -14.98
N GLY A 64 0.62 3.48 -16.19
CA GLY A 64 1.38 4.39 -17.06
C GLY A 64 2.74 4.82 -16.50
N ILE A 65 3.31 4.05 -15.59
CA ILE A 65 4.60 4.35 -14.95
C ILE A 65 5.75 3.98 -15.88
N ARG A 66 6.62 4.94 -16.18
CA ARG A 66 7.80 4.73 -17.05
C ARG A 66 9.00 4.19 -16.30
N TYR A 67 9.18 4.64 -15.07
CA TYR A 67 10.27 4.24 -14.19
C TYR A 67 9.76 3.85 -12.82
N TRP A 68 10.10 2.66 -12.38
CA TRP A 68 9.90 2.20 -11.02
C TRP A 68 10.99 1.22 -10.66
N ASP A 69 11.63 1.44 -9.53
CA ASP A 69 12.63 0.56 -8.96
C ASP A 69 12.66 0.73 -7.45
N ILE A 70 13.10 -0.30 -6.74
CA ILE A 70 13.28 -0.27 -5.30
C ILE A 70 14.71 -0.72 -4.97
N PRO A 71 15.35 -0.12 -3.95
CA PRO A 71 16.67 -0.54 -3.52
C PRO A 71 16.67 -2.00 -3.06
N LYS A 72 17.83 -2.63 -3.06
CA LYS A 72 17.97 -3.97 -2.48
C LYS A 72 17.56 -3.95 -1.01
N GLN A 73 16.91 -5.03 -0.54
CA GLN A 73 16.43 -5.19 0.84
C GLN A 73 15.21 -4.33 1.23
N TYR A 74 14.66 -3.52 0.33
CA TYR A 74 13.38 -2.84 0.56
C TYR A 74 12.19 -3.72 0.13
N LEU A 75 11.03 -3.48 0.77
CA LEU A 75 9.84 -4.27 0.56
C LEU A 75 9.32 -4.12 -0.88
N CYS A 76 9.15 -5.25 -1.55
CA CYS A 76 8.44 -5.31 -2.82
C CYS A 76 6.94 -5.49 -2.56
N PRO A 77 6.10 -4.46 -2.78
CA PRO A 77 4.69 -4.51 -2.38
C PRO A 77 3.88 -5.44 -3.28
N PRO A 78 2.89 -6.18 -2.76
CA PRO A 78 1.91 -6.89 -3.59
C PRO A 78 0.93 -5.87 -4.19
N ILE A 79 1.10 -5.51 -5.47
CA ILE A 79 0.30 -4.48 -6.15
C ILE A 79 -1.22 -4.71 -6.02
N PRO A 80 -1.77 -5.93 -6.23
CA PRO A 80 -3.21 -6.12 -6.14
C PRO A 80 -3.81 -5.73 -4.79
N GLY A 81 -3.21 -6.15 -3.68
CA GLY A 81 -3.69 -5.81 -2.34
C GLY A 81 -3.50 -4.31 -2.00
N ARG A 82 -2.51 -3.65 -2.62
CA ARG A 82 -2.32 -2.19 -2.45
C ARG A 82 -3.37 -1.39 -3.22
N ALA A 83 -3.69 -1.83 -4.43
CA ALA A 83 -4.79 -1.25 -5.21
C ALA A 83 -6.13 -1.43 -4.48
N ASP A 84 -6.34 -2.59 -3.88
CA ASP A 84 -7.53 -2.89 -3.11
C ASP A 84 -7.76 -1.86 -2.00
N TYR A 85 -6.74 -1.55 -1.20
CA TYR A 85 -6.84 -0.55 -0.14
C TYR A 85 -7.21 0.83 -0.69
N ILE A 86 -6.63 1.27 -1.80
CA ILE A 86 -6.98 2.55 -2.45
C ILE A 86 -8.44 2.59 -2.88
N HIS A 87 -8.99 1.49 -3.42
CA HIS A 87 -10.39 1.43 -3.80
C HIS A 87 -11.34 1.52 -2.60
N TYR A 88 -11.03 0.83 -1.48
CA TYR A 88 -11.81 0.98 -0.24
C TYR A 88 -11.72 2.37 0.37
N ILE A 89 -10.57 3.04 0.26
CA ILE A 89 -10.46 4.45 0.66
C ILE A 89 -11.32 5.34 -0.23
N ALA A 90 -11.37 5.09 -1.53
CA ALA A 90 -12.22 5.85 -2.45
C ALA A 90 -13.71 5.72 -2.06
N ASP A 91 -14.18 4.54 -1.70
CA ASP A 91 -15.55 4.34 -1.22
C ASP A 91 -15.83 5.04 0.10
N LEU A 92 -14.83 5.10 0.98
CA LEU A 92 -14.96 5.76 2.28
C LEU A 92 -15.14 7.27 2.13
N ILE A 93 -14.41 7.91 1.21
CA ILE A 93 -14.41 9.37 1.06
C ILE A 93 -15.44 9.88 0.06
N GLN A 94 -15.99 9.00 -0.80
CA GLN A 94 -16.97 9.35 -1.84
C GLN A 94 -18.09 8.31 -1.90
N PRO A 95 -18.91 8.18 -0.86
CA PRO A 95 -19.96 7.14 -0.80
C PRO A 95 -21.02 7.30 -1.90
N ASP A 96 -21.28 8.53 -2.38
CA ASP A 96 -22.31 8.79 -3.40
C ASP A 96 -21.89 8.36 -4.81
N ARG A 97 -20.60 8.23 -5.09
CA ARG A 97 -20.08 7.73 -6.36
C ARG A 97 -20.38 6.25 -6.59
N VAL A 98 -20.34 5.46 -5.51
CA VAL A 98 -20.62 4.02 -5.55
C VAL A 98 -22.06 3.75 -5.99
N ALA A 99 -22.99 4.63 -5.64
CA ALA A 99 -24.40 4.52 -6.03
C ALA A 99 -24.63 4.83 -7.52
N ASN A 100 -23.81 5.70 -8.12
CA ASN A 100 -23.94 6.12 -9.51
C ASN A 100 -23.21 5.19 -10.49
N ASP A 101 -22.04 4.67 -10.13
CA ASP A 101 -21.28 3.71 -10.98
C ASP A 101 -22.04 2.39 -11.27
N LEU A 102 -23.08 2.09 -10.47
CA LEU A 102 -23.97 0.93 -10.71
C LEU A 102 -25.14 1.22 -11.66
N GLN A 103 -25.33 2.47 -12.09
CA GLN A 103 -26.52 2.90 -12.83
C GLN A 103 -26.27 3.53 -14.20
N THR A 104 -25.05 3.88 -14.59
CA THR A 104 -24.81 4.55 -15.88
C THR A 104 -23.63 3.95 -16.64
N GLU A 105 -23.93 3.35 -17.81
CA GLU A 105 -22.97 2.97 -18.85
C GLU A 105 -22.59 4.16 -19.78
N GLU A 106 -22.90 5.40 -19.42
CA GLU A 106 -22.55 6.57 -20.24
C GLU A 106 -21.37 7.34 -19.63
N GLU A 107 -20.26 7.27 -20.35
CA GLU A 107 -19.02 8.01 -20.11
C GLU A 107 -19.24 9.53 -20.33
N ASP A 108 -19.57 10.27 -19.29
CA ASP A 108 -19.37 11.71 -19.30
C ASP A 108 -17.88 12.03 -19.05
N ALA A 109 -17.14 12.21 -20.16
CA ALA A 109 -15.70 12.50 -20.19
C ALA A 109 -15.31 13.85 -19.51
N ASN A 110 -16.23 14.49 -18.79
CA ASN A 110 -16.03 15.79 -18.18
C ASN A 110 -16.31 15.81 -16.67
N GLU A 111 -16.31 14.65 -16.01
CA GLU A 111 -16.41 14.62 -14.55
C GLU A 111 -15.21 15.31 -13.92
N GLN A 112 -15.47 16.38 -13.17
CA GLN A 112 -14.52 17.03 -12.28
C GLN A 112 -13.95 15.97 -11.32
N LYS A 113 -12.75 15.45 -11.63
CA LYS A 113 -12.00 14.60 -10.69
C LYS A 113 -11.91 15.37 -9.37
N THR A 114 -12.60 14.87 -8.35
CA THR A 114 -12.62 15.50 -7.03
C THR A 114 -11.19 15.66 -6.54
N LYS A 115 -10.82 16.89 -6.18
CA LYS A 115 -9.48 17.22 -5.69
C LYS A 115 -9.29 16.64 -4.29
N CYS A 116 -9.05 15.33 -4.19
CA CYS A 116 -8.73 14.70 -2.91
C CYS A 116 -7.22 14.84 -2.62
N ARG A 117 -6.88 15.25 -1.42
CA ARG A 117 -5.53 15.34 -0.91
C ARG A 117 -5.31 14.31 0.19
N CYS A 118 -4.39 13.40 -0.03
CA CYS A 118 -4.08 12.29 0.86
C CYS A 118 -2.75 12.49 1.57
N LEU A 119 -2.64 11.99 2.81
CA LEU A 119 -1.37 11.83 3.50
C LEU A 119 -1.04 10.33 3.61
N ASP A 120 0.01 9.88 2.94
CA ASP A 120 0.53 8.51 3.03
C ASP A 120 1.60 8.44 4.11
N VAL A 121 1.28 7.80 5.23
CA VAL A 121 2.16 7.61 6.38
C VAL A 121 2.96 6.32 6.19
N GLY A 122 4.27 6.44 6.05
CA GLY A 122 5.14 5.32 5.69
C GLY A 122 5.06 5.03 4.19
N VAL A 123 5.29 6.05 3.34
CA VAL A 123 5.20 5.94 1.87
C VAL A 123 6.14 4.88 1.30
N GLY A 124 7.19 4.54 2.01
CA GLY A 124 8.21 3.57 1.63
C GLY A 124 9.01 3.95 0.39
N ALA A 125 10.02 3.15 0.11
CA ALA A 125 10.85 3.33 -1.08
C ALA A 125 10.10 3.06 -2.40
N ASN A 126 8.94 2.43 -2.33
CA ASN A 126 8.15 2.00 -3.49
C ASN A 126 7.11 3.02 -3.98
N CYS A 127 6.69 3.96 -3.14
CA CYS A 127 5.73 5.03 -3.44
C CYS A 127 4.38 4.51 -4.02
N ILE A 128 3.93 3.32 -3.59
CA ILE A 128 2.89 2.58 -4.30
C ILE A 128 1.49 3.19 -4.15
N TYR A 129 1.11 3.64 -2.95
CA TYR A 129 -0.21 4.24 -2.74
C TYR A 129 -0.38 5.57 -3.49
N PRO A 130 0.61 6.49 -3.48
CA PRO A 130 0.54 7.68 -4.32
C PRO A 130 0.46 7.39 -5.81
N ILE A 131 1.19 6.39 -6.32
CA ILE A 131 1.11 5.97 -7.72
C ILE A 131 -0.33 5.54 -8.05
N ILE A 132 -0.88 4.56 -7.31
CA ILE A 132 -2.19 4.00 -7.59
C ILE A 132 -3.28 5.05 -7.38
N GLY A 133 -3.28 5.75 -6.25
CA GLY A 133 -4.30 6.75 -5.94
C GLY A 133 -4.34 7.91 -6.91
N HIS A 134 -3.16 8.35 -7.41
CA HIS A 134 -3.12 9.39 -8.42
C HIS A 134 -3.62 8.89 -9.78
N THR A 135 -3.17 7.72 -10.23
CA THR A 135 -3.51 7.24 -11.57
C THR A 135 -4.95 6.77 -11.69
N GLU A 136 -5.55 6.19 -10.62
CA GLU A 136 -6.95 5.77 -10.61
C GLU A 136 -7.92 6.94 -10.38
N TYR A 137 -7.60 7.84 -9.45
CA TYR A 137 -8.55 8.84 -8.94
C TYR A 137 -8.11 10.29 -9.11
N GLY A 138 -6.91 10.55 -9.62
CA GLY A 138 -6.37 11.89 -9.77
C GLY A 138 -5.98 12.56 -8.44
N TRP A 139 -5.91 11.82 -7.34
CA TRP A 139 -5.58 12.36 -6.02
C TRP A 139 -4.17 12.95 -5.98
N THR A 140 -3.98 13.90 -5.08
CA THR A 140 -2.66 14.44 -4.74
C THR A 140 -2.20 13.90 -3.38
N PHE A 141 -0.89 13.78 -3.21
CA PHE A 141 -0.34 13.16 -2.02
C PHE A 141 0.73 13.99 -1.34
N VAL A 142 0.73 13.93 -0.02
CA VAL A 142 1.95 14.07 0.78
C VAL A 142 2.34 12.69 1.24
N GLY A 143 3.55 12.24 0.93
CA GLY A 143 4.10 10.97 1.41
C GLY A 143 5.16 11.23 2.48
N SER A 144 5.04 10.62 3.64
CA SER A 144 6.03 10.73 4.72
C SER A 144 6.71 9.40 5.02
N ASP A 145 7.96 9.45 5.41
CA ASP A 145 8.71 8.29 5.89
C ASP A 145 9.81 8.74 6.85
N ILE A 146 10.21 7.87 7.78
CA ILE A 146 11.33 8.10 8.70
C ILE A 146 12.68 7.76 8.05
N ASP A 147 12.68 6.99 6.97
CA ASP A 147 13.88 6.53 6.28
C ASP A 147 14.24 7.48 5.12
N PRO A 148 15.39 8.16 5.19
CA PRO A 148 15.82 9.06 4.12
C PRO A 148 16.07 8.35 2.79
N VAL A 149 16.45 7.07 2.81
CA VAL A 149 16.66 6.27 1.58
C VAL A 149 15.33 5.99 0.91
N SER A 150 14.28 5.69 1.69
CA SER A 150 12.90 5.55 1.18
C SER A 150 12.43 6.83 0.49
N ILE A 151 12.59 7.97 1.15
CA ILE A 151 12.21 9.29 0.61
C ILE A 151 12.98 9.61 -0.68
N GLU A 152 14.28 9.36 -0.70
CA GLU A 152 15.11 9.63 -1.90
C GLU A 152 14.70 8.73 -3.08
N ASN A 153 14.45 7.44 -2.83
CA ASN A 153 14.00 6.54 -3.88
C ASN A 153 12.59 6.89 -4.39
N ALA A 154 11.65 7.21 -3.48
CA ALA A 154 10.32 7.68 -3.86
C ALA A 154 10.41 8.96 -4.69
N ARG A 155 11.28 9.91 -4.31
CA ARG A 155 11.55 11.14 -5.08
C ARG A 155 12.03 10.83 -6.49
N LYS A 156 12.95 9.87 -6.63
CA LYS A 156 13.42 9.41 -7.95
C LYS A 156 12.27 8.84 -8.79
N ILE A 157 11.40 8.02 -8.18
CA ILE A 157 10.21 7.51 -8.87
C ILE A 157 9.33 8.66 -9.36
N VAL A 158 9.01 9.61 -8.50
CA VAL A 158 8.16 10.78 -8.84
C VAL A 158 8.79 11.60 -9.98
N THR A 159 10.08 11.91 -9.87
CA THR A 159 10.79 12.75 -10.85
C THR A 159 10.90 12.09 -12.23
N CYS A 160 11.08 10.76 -12.26
CA CYS A 160 11.22 10.01 -13.53
C CYS A 160 9.86 9.72 -14.21
N ASN A 161 8.73 10.08 -13.58
CA ASN A 161 7.40 9.82 -14.11
C ASN A 161 6.60 11.13 -14.27
N PRO A 162 6.50 11.69 -15.49
CA PRO A 162 5.78 12.95 -15.71
C PRO A 162 4.34 12.94 -15.22
N VAL A 163 3.67 11.79 -15.25
CA VAL A 163 2.29 11.65 -14.73
C VAL A 163 2.19 11.96 -13.23
N LEU A 164 3.28 11.78 -12.47
CA LEU A 164 3.34 12.02 -11.03
C LEU A 164 3.89 13.43 -10.68
N ALA A 165 4.37 14.17 -11.68
CA ALA A 165 5.00 15.46 -11.45
C ALA A 165 4.03 16.45 -10.77
N HIS A 166 4.49 17.11 -9.71
CA HIS A 166 3.70 18.07 -8.90
C HIS A 166 2.44 17.48 -8.23
N LYS A 167 2.30 16.15 -8.20
CA LYS A 167 1.16 15.47 -7.60
C LYS A 167 1.50 14.84 -6.25
N ILE A 168 2.78 14.64 -5.99
CA ILE A 168 3.28 13.97 -4.80
C ILE A 168 4.37 14.84 -4.17
N ASP A 169 4.16 15.27 -2.94
CA ASP A 169 5.15 15.93 -2.07
C ASP A 169 5.72 14.88 -1.10
N LEU A 170 7.03 14.85 -0.91
CA LEU A 170 7.71 13.84 -0.10
C LEU A 170 8.43 14.50 1.07
N ARG A 171 8.09 14.07 2.29
CA ARG A 171 8.56 14.65 3.55
C ARG A 171 9.26 13.61 4.41
N LEU A 172 10.47 13.94 4.88
CA LEU A 172 11.17 13.13 5.86
C LEU A 172 10.63 13.41 7.26
N GLN A 173 10.10 12.39 7.94
CA GLN A 173 9.80 12.47 9.37
C GLN A 173 11.11 12.31 10.15
N LYS A 174 11.52 13.37 10.83
CA LYS A 174 12.80 13.42 11.55
C LYS A 174 12.75 12.79 12.94
N ASP A 175 11.55 12.65 13.50
CA ASP A 175 11.33 12.07 14.82
C ASP A 175 10.51 10.77 14.69
N SER A 176 11.17 9.63 14.90
CA SER A 176 10.55 8.31 14.78
C SER A 176 9.42 8.06 15.79
N GLN A 177 9.27 8.90 16.82
CA GLN A 177 8.19 8.82 17.80
C GLN A 177 6.95 9.61 17.35
N LYS A 178 7.03 10.35 16.25
CA LYS A 178 5.97 11.19 15.69
C LYS A 178 5.46 10.62 14.38
N ILE A 179 4.19 10.84 14.12
CA ILE A 179 3.52 10.38 12.90
C ILE A 179 3.08 11.59 12.06
N PHE A 180 2.36 12.51 12.66
CA PHE A 180 1.81 13.69 12.01
C PHE A 180 2.57 14.97 12.35
N ASP A 181 3.11 15.05 13.56
CA ASP A 181 3.86 16.21 14.05
C ASP A 181 5.14 16.41 13.22
N GLY A 182 5.34 17.61 12.70
CA GLY A 182 6.42 17.90 11.75
C GLY A 182 6.14 17.48 10.29
N ILE A 183 5.04 16.77 10.03
CA ILE A 183 4.58 16.38 8.70
C ILE A 183 3.40 17.23 8.25
N ILE A 184 2.36 17.34 9.05
CA ILE A 184 1.21 18.22 8.75
C ILE A 184 1.62 19.65 9.10
N MET A 185 1.67 20.52 8.09
CA MET A 185 2.04 21.92 8.25
C MET A 185 0.84 22.79 8.64
N PRO A 186 1.06 23.94 9.28
CA PRO A 186 -0.01 24.88 9.59
C PRO A 186 -0.85 25.24 8.35
N GLY A 187 -2.18 25.17 8.49
CA GLY A 187 -3.12 25.50 7.40
C GLY A 187 -3.33 24.39 6.38
N GLU A 188 -2.65 23.26 6.48
CA GLU A 188 -2.91 22.12 5.60
C GLU A 188 -4.14 21.33 6.05
N TYR A 189 -4.84 20.79 5.05
CA TYR A 189 -5.95 19.86 5.23
C TYR A 189 -5.78 18.66 4.29
N PHE A 190 -6.10 17.49 4.80
CA PHE A 190 -6.11 16.21 4.07
C PHE A 190 -7.52 15.61 4.16
N ASP A 191 -8.02 15.09 3.05
CA ASP A 191 -9.31 14.38 3.06
C ASP A 191 -9.17 13.05 3.79
N VAL A 192 -8.00 12.40 3.66
CA VAL A 192 -7.72 11.11 4.28
C VAL A 192 -6.23 10.91 4.54
N THR A 193 -5.90 10.22 5.64
CA THR A 193 -4.58 9.58 5.81
C THR A 193 -4.65 8.12 5.41
N ILE A 194 -3.59 7.62 4.80
CA ILE A 194 -3.40 6.21 4.43
C ILE A 194 -2.18 5.70 5.18
N CYS A 195 -2.27 4.52 5.76
CA CYS A 195 -1.14 3.93 6.48
C CYS A 195 -1.13 2.40 6.35
N ASN A 196 0.03 1.87 6.00
CA ASN A 196 0.33 0.45 6.12
C ASN A 196 1.42 0.30 7.19
N PRO A 197 1.03 0.09 8.46
CA PRO A 197 1.97 0.13 9.56
C PRO A 197 2.95 -1.03 9.55
N PRO A 198 4.11 -0.94 10.21
CA PRO A 198 5.00 -2.06 10.41
C PRO A 198 4.31 -3.15 11.26
N PHE A 199 4.35 -4.41 10.79
CA PHE A 199 3.53 -5.50 11.32
C PHE A 199 4.11 -6.20 12.54
N HIS A 200 5.46 -6.19 12.68
CA HIS A 200 6.18 -6.95 13.69
C HIS A 200 6.65 -6.07 14.83
N SER A 201 6.76 -6.66 16.02
CA SER A 201 7.24 -5.97 17.23
C SER A 201 8.75 -5.98 17.38
N SER A 202 9.43 -6.85 16.65
CA SER A 202 10.89 -6.93 16.61
C SER A 202 11.39 -7.51 15.29
N LYS A 203 12.69 -7.39 15.06
CA LYS A 203 13.36 -7.98 13.90
C LYS A 203 13.26 -9.51 13.89
N GLU A 204 13.39 -10.12 15.04
CA GLU A 204 13.30 -11.57 15.23
C GLU A 204 11.89 -12.08 14.86
N GLU A 205 10.84 -11.39 15.30
CA GLU A 205 9.44 -11.72 14.93
C GLU A 205 9.23 -11.61 13.42
N ALA A 206 9.82 -10.60 12.77
CA ALA A 206 9.75 -10.41 11.32
C ALA A 206 10.44 -11.57 10.56
N GLU A 207 11.62 -12.00 11.03
CA GLU A 207 12.36 -13.13 10.45
C GLU A 207 11.60 -14.44 10.63
N ASP A 208 11.07 -14.71 11.83
CA ASP A 208 10.28 -15.90 12.14
C ASP A 208 8.97 -15.97 11.35
N GLY A 209 8.28 -14.84 11.21
CA GLY A 209 7.05 -14.73 10.41
C GLY A 209 7.29 -15.11 8.95
N THR A 210 8.40 -14.67 8.39
CA THR A 210 8.83 -15.02 7.03
C THR A 210 9.18 -16.50 6.91
N LEU A 211 9.90 -17.06 7.88
CA LEU A 211 10.25 -18.48 7.93
C LEU A 211 9.01 -19.38 7.97
N ARG A 212 7.99 -19.02 8.78
CA ARG A 212 6.73 -19.77 8.88
C ARG A 212 5.94 -19.75 7.57
N LYS A 213 5.81 -18.57 6.93
CA LYS A 213 5.13 -18.45 5.62
C LYS A 213 5.82 -19.30 4.55
N LEU A 214 7.14 -19.27 4.48
CA LEU A 214 7.90 -20.05 3.51
C LEU A 214 7.86 -21.57 3.79
N SER A 215 7.88 -21.97 5.05
CA SER A 215 7.78 -23.39 5.45
C SER A 215 6.38 -23.93 5.15
N SER A 216 5.33 -23.16 5.41
CA SER A 216 3.94 -23.51 5.08
C SER A 216 3.72 -23.67 3.58
N LEU A 217 4.28 -22.77 2.77
CA LEU A 217 4.13 -22.80 1.32
C LEU A 217 4.95 -23.88 0.63
N LYS A 218 6.10 -24.29 1.21
CA LYS A 218 6.97 -25.33 0.65
C LYS A 218 6.68 -26.73 1.18
N GLY A 219 5.85 -26.88 2.22
CA GLY A 219 5.65 -28.17 2.90
C GLY A 219 6.92 -28.77 3.55
N MET A 220 8.01 -27.98 3.67
CA MET A 220 9.30 -28.39 4.20
C MET A 220 9.83 -27.36 5.19
N LYS A 221 10.47 -27.81 6.29
CA LYS A 221 11.16 -26.91 7.24
C LYS A 221 12.35 -26.22 6.57
N VAL A 222 12.27 -24.91 6.40
CA VAL A 222 13.35 -24.09 5.85
C VAL A 222 14.21 -23.57 7.00
N LYS A 223 15.49 -23.94 7.03
CA LYS A 223 16.41 -23.61 8.14
C LYS A 223 17.09 -22.24 8.04
N LYS A 224 17.11 -21.62 6.88
CA LYS A 224 17.69 -20.28 6.67
C LYS A 224 17.05 -19.63 5.46
N VAL A 225 16.56 -18.40 5.59
CA VAL A 225 15.96 -17.67 4.49
C VAL A 225 16.69 -16.35 4.30
N GLN A 226 17.17 -16.11 3.08
CA GLN A 226 17.24 -14.74 2.60
C GLN A 226 15.81 -14.25 2.47
N LEU A 227 15.48 -13.14 3.12
CA LEU A 227 14.17 -12.48 3.07
C LEU A 227 13.80 -12.24 1.60
N ASN A 228 12.91 -13.07 1.04
CA ASN A 228 12.61 -13.06 -0.39
C ASN A 228 11.79 -11.84 -0.84
N PHE A 229 11.18 -11.12 0.10
CA PHE A 229 10.37 -9.95 -0.21
C PHE A 229 11.07 -8.62 0.11
N GLY A 230 12.31 -8.64 0.59
CA GLY A 230 12.99 -7.44 1.06
C GLY A 230 12.26 -6.84 2.27
N GLY A 231 12.68 -5.74 2.72
CA GLY A 231 12.16 -4.95 3.83
C GLY A 231 13.31 -4.45 4.66
N SER A 232 13.50 -3.14 4.70
CA SER A 232 14.38 -2.54 5.70
C SER A 232 13.79 -2.76 7.09
N ALA A 233 14.60 -2.68 8.12
CA ALA A 233 14.12 -2.86 9.50
C ALA A 233 12.90 -2.00 9.80
N ASN A 234 12.89 -0.76 9.32
CA ASN A 234 11.83 0.22 9.58
C ASN A 234 10.50 -0.06 8.85
N GLU A 235 10.52 -0.80 7.73
CA GLU A 235 9.31 -1.19 7.00
C GLU A 235 8.60 -2.40 7.62
N LEU A 236 9.33 -3.24 8.32
CA LEU A 236 8.83 -4.53 8.79
C LEU A 236 8.45 -4.54 10.26
N TRP A 237 9.16 -3.79 11.10
CA TRP A 237 8.94 -3.81 12.53
C TRP A 237 9.16 -2.45 13.20
N CYS A 238 8.45 -2.22 14.29
CA CYS A 238 8.68 -1.12 15.23
C CYS A 238 8.52 -1.62 16.66
N GLU A 239 9.05 -0.88 17.62
CA GLU A 239 8.88 -1.23 19.04
C GLU A 239 7.40 -1.33 19.42
N GLY A 240 6.97 -2.49 19.92
CA GLY A 240 5.59 -2.80 20.25
C GLY A 240 4.70 -3.14 19.06
N GLY A 241 5.23 -3.14 17.84
CA GLY A 241 4.57 -3.60 16.61
C GLY A 241 3.37 -2.77 16.17
N GLU A 242 2.58 -3.36 15.26
CA GLU A 242 1.37 -2.77 14.68
C GLU A 242 0.46 -2.11 15.70
N ILE A 243 0.17 -2.81 16.80
CA ILE A 243 -0.77 -2.33 17.81
C ILE A 243 -0.28 -1.03 18.45
N ARG A 244 0.99 -0.95 18.86
CA ARG A 244 1.54 0.26 19.48
C ARG A 244 1.60 1.41 18.49
N PHE A 245 1.99 1.14 17.25
CA PHE A 245 2.02 2.13 16.19
C PHE A 245 0.63 2.78 15.99
N ILE A 246 -0.41 1.95 15.82
CA ILE A 246 -1.76 2.47 15.58
C ILE A 246 -2.34 3.17 16.82
N LEU A 247 -2.05 2.68 18.04
CA LEU A 247 -2.44 3.38 19.27
C LEU A 247 -1.80 4.77 19.38
N ASN A 248 -0.54 4.91 18.97
CA ASN A 248 0.15 6.21 18.93
C ASN A 248 -0.47 7.10 17.85
N MET A 249 -0.78 6.54 16.67
CA MET A 249 -1.46 7.25 15.57
C MET A 249 -2.82 7.81 16.03
N ILE A 250 -3.63 7.00 16.72
CA ILE A 250 -4.92 7.43 17.29
C ILE A 250 -4.70 8.54 18.33
N SER A 251 -3.68 8.43 19.18
CA SER A 251 -3.42 9.43 20.21
C SER A 251 -2.97 10.76 19.59
N GLU A 252 -2.13 10.71 18.58
CA GLU A 252 -1.60 11.91 17.93
C GLU A 252 -2.63 12.59 17.03
N SER A 253 -3.53 11.81 16.41
CA SER A 253 -4.59 12.33 15.54
C SER A 253 -5.50 13.35 16.23
N GLN A 254 -5.67 13.27 17.56
CA GLN A 254 -6.45 14.25 18.33
C GLN A 254 -5.98 15.69 18.13
N LYS A 255 -4.68 15.91 17.90
CA LYS A 255 -4.12 17.25 17.65
C LYS A 255 -4.46 17.77 16.24
N TYR A 256 -4.76 16.85 15.32
CA TYR A 256 -4.94 17.11 13.89
C TYR A 256 -6.37 16.87 13.41
N GLN A 257 -7.35 16.76 14.30
CA GLN A 257 -8.76 16.51 13.96
C GLN A 257 -9.38 17.55 13.01
N LYS A 258 -8.84 18.78 12.96
CA LYS A 258 -9.26 19.85 12.04
C LYS A 258 -8.46 19.85 10.73
N ASN A 259 -7.44 19.01 10.63
CA ASN A 259 -6.53 18.95 9.50
C ASN A 259 -6.74 17.70 8.63
N CYS A 260 -7.61 16.79 9.07
CA CYS A 260 -7.86 15.56 8.33
C CYS A 260 -9.30 15.09 8.51
N GLY A 261 -9.95 14.70 7.39
CA GLY A 261 -11.30 14.14 7.39
C GLY A 261 -11.35 12.73 7.95
N TRP A 262 -10.49 11.84 7.43
CA TRP A 262 -10.39 10.45 7.89
C TRP A 262 -8.94 10.05 8.18
N PHE A 263 -8.73 9.45 9.35
CA PHE A 263 -7.48 8.79 9.68
C PHE A 263 -7.65 7.29 9.46
N THR A 264 -6.88 6.69 8.55
CA THR A 264 -7.03 5.27 8.22
C THR A 264 -5.74 4.49 8.39
N SER A 265 -5.85 3.21 8.72
CA SER A 265 -4.72 2.29 8.80
C SER A 265 -5.15 0.87 8.47
N LEU A 266 -4.29 0.12 7.80
CA LEU A 266 -4.42 -1.32 7.71
C LEU A 266 -4.20 -1.96 9.08
N VAL A 267 -4.95 -3.03 9.38
CA VAL A 267 -4.79 -3.85 10.59
C VAL A 267 -4.65 -5.31 10.16
N SER A 268 -3.47 -5.89 10.39
CA SER A 268 -3.17 -7.26 9.95
C SER A 268 -3.68 -8.33 10.93
N LYS A 269 -3.86 -7.98 12.20
CA LYS A 269 -4.22 -8.93 13.27
C LYS A 269 -5.57 -8.57 13.86
N GLU A 270 -6.61 -9.36 13.59
CA GLU A 270 -7.99 -9.15 14.09
C GLU A 270 -8.04 -9.00 15.63
N LYS A 271 -7.19 -9.72 16.36
CA LYS A 271 -7.06 -9.61 17.82
C LYS A 271 -6.69 -8.20 18.32
N ASN A 272 -6.16 -7.33 17.47
CA ASN A 272 -5.81 -5.97 17.82
C ASN A 272 -7.03 -5.04 17.82
N LEU A 273 -8.11 -5.40 17.10
CA LEU A 273 -9.29 -4.55 16.90
C LEU A 273 -9.96 -4.13 18.23
N GLU A 274 -10.10 -5.06 19.18
CA GLU A 274 -10.72 -4.75 20.46
C GLU A 274 -10.02 -3.59 21.18
N LYS A 275 -8.68 -3.65 21.28
CA LYS A 275 -7.88 -2.60 21.91
C LYS A 275 -7.92 -1.29 21.14
N LEU A 276 -7.90 -1.36 19.80
CA LEU A 276 -8.00 -0.18 18.96
C LEU A 276 -9.35 0.51 19.07
N CYS A 277 -10.46 -0.26 19.06
CA CYS A 277 -11.80 0.28 19.27
C CYS A 277 -11.97 0.90 20.67
N ALA A 278 -11.43 0.27 21.71
CA ALA A 278 -11.42 0.83 23.05
C ALA A 278 -10.67 2.18 23.10
N LYS A 279 -9.52 2.26 22.43
CA LYS A 279 -8.76 3.52 22.32
C LYS A 279 -9.52 4.59 21.55
N LEU A 280 -10.15 4.27 20.41
CA LEU A 280 -10.97 5.21 19.64
C LEU A 280 -12.11 5.79 20.48
N LYS A 281 -12.80 4.95 21.23
CA LYS A 281 -13.85 5.39 22.16
C LYS A 281 -13.28 6.31 23.26
N SER A 282 -12.10 5.99 23.81
CA SER A 282 -11.49 6.79 24.88
C SER A 282 -11.06 8.19 24.46
N VAL A 283 -10.82 8.41 23.16
CA VAL A 283 -10.46 9.72 22.62
C VAL A 283 -11.65 10.45 21.97
N ASN A 284 -12.86 9.93 22.15
CA ASN A 284 -14.13 10.52 21.69
C ASN A 284 -14.11 10.88 20.20
N VAL A 285 -13.69 9.92 19.32
CA VAL A 285 -13.81 10.12 17.88
C VAL A 285 -15.29 10.25 17.49
N SER A 286 -15.58 11.10 16.52
CA SER A 286 -16.95 11.32 16.02
C SER A 286 -17.54 10.06 15.37
N GLU A 287 -16.72 9.33 14.63
CA GLU A 287 -17.09 8.09 13.94
C GLU A 287 -15.86 7.18 13.79
N TYR A 288 -16.06 5.87 13.76
CA TYR A 288 -15.06 4.91 13.27
C TYR A 288 -15.71 3.77 12.51
N LYS A 289 -15.00 3.24 11.52
CA LYS A 289 -15.44 2.12 10.68
C LYS A 289 -14.39 1.02 10.67
N ILE A 290 -14.85 -0.22 10.65
CA ILE A 290 -14.03 -1.41 10.40
C ILE A 290 -14.46 -1.95 9.06
N ILE A 291 -13.58 -1.82 8.07
CA ILE A 291 -13.82 -2.29 6.71
C ILE A 291 -13.00 -3.56 6.50
N ARG A 292 -13.67 -4.67 6.26
CA ARG A 292 -12.98 -5.94 5.96
C ARG A 292 -12.52 -5.92 4.51
N MET A 293 -11.23 -6.12 4.33
CA MET A 293 -10.64 -6.32 3.01
C MET A 293 -10.37 -7.82 2.81
N GLN A 294 -10.64 -8.31 1.63
CA GLN A 294 -10.33 -9.69 1.27
C GLN A 294 -8.87 -9.77 0.82
N GLN A 295 -8.08 -10.66 1.43
CA GLN A 295 -6.68 -10.91 1.08
C GLN A 295 -6.44 -12.40 0.82
#